data_49105346bbc00b7eaa567a71097499d1
#
_entry.id   49105346bbc00b7eaa567a71097499d1
#
_cell.length_a   1.000
_cell.length_b   1.000
_cell.length_c   1.000
_cell.angle_alpha   90.00
_cell.angle_beta   90.00
_cell.angle_gamma   90.00
#
_symmetry.space_group_name_H-M   'P 1'
#
loop_
_entity.id
_entity.type
_entity.pdbx_description
1 polymer ?
#
loop_
_entity_poly.entity_id
_entity_poly.type
_entity_poly.pdbx_seq_one_letter_code
_entity_poly.pdbx_strand_id
1 'polypeptide(L)'
;MEIQIRQATIQDLNVLMQWRMEVLHEVFSIPSERSVTELESENRRYYQTELPQGGHIACFAYVGEEIVGCGGICLYHEMPSPDNLNGKCAYLMNIYTRPQFRGHGIGTRIFCLLYTSPSPRDT
;
A
#
# COMPACT_ATOMS: atom_id res chain seq x y z
N MET A 1 -3.99 19.50 13.39
CA MET A 1 -3.03 18.46 13.01
C MET A 1 -2.90 18.43 11.48
N GLU A 2 -1.72 18.73 11.01
CA GLU A 2 -1.47 18.75 9.57
C GLU A 2 -1.02 17.37 9.11
N ILE A 3 -1.68 16.84 8.09
CA ILE A 3 -1.41 15.51 7.56
C ILE A 3 -0.90 15.65 6.13
N GLN A 4 0.26 15.05 5.85
CA GLN A 4 0.81 14.98 4.51
C GLN A 4 0.79 13.56 4.01
N ILE A 5 0.37 13.38 2.75
CA ILE A 5 0.39 12.07 2.10
C ILE A 5 1.50 12.10 1.05
N ARG A 6 2.43 11.13 1.14
CA ARG A 6 3.57 11.04 0.22
C ARG A 6 3.64 9.66 -0.40
N GLN A 7 3.88 9.62 -1.70
CA GLN A 7 4.08 8.37 -2.41
C GLN A 7 5.43 7.77 -2.02
N ALA A 8 5.44 6.46 -1.77
CA ALA A 8 6.66 5.73 -1.46
C ALA A 8 7.30 5.18 -2.74
N THR A 9 8.61 4.95 -2.70
CA THR A 9 9.37 4.36 -3.80
C THR A 9 10.10 3.13 -3.31
N ILE A 10 10.80 2.45 -4.24
CA ILE A 10 11.60 1.27 -3.86
C ILE A 10 12.71 1.63 -2.85
N GLN A 11 13.11 2.90 -2.80
CA GLN A 11 14.09 3.34 -1.80
C GLN A 11 13.53 3.29 -0.38
N ASP A 12 12.20 3.24 -0.24
CA ASP A 12 11.52 3.14 1.04
C ASP A 12 11.22 1.68 1.44
N LEU A 13 11.85 0.72 0.78
CA LEU A 13 11.52 -0.69 0.94
C LEU A 13 11.51 -1.16 2.39
N ASN A 14 12.50 -0.77 3.18
CA ASN A 14 12.57 -1.23 4.58
C ASN A 14 11.41 -0.69 5.41
N VAL A 15 11.02 0.56 5.20
CA VAL A 15 9.88 1.17 5.88
C VAL A 15 8.58 0.54 5.39
N LEU A 16 8.47 0.31 4.09
CA LEU A 16 7.31 -0.38 3.52
C LEU A 16 7.14 -1.76 4.12
N MET A 17 8.23 -2.50 4.28
CA MET A 17 8.18 -3.84 4.87
C MET A 17 7.78 -3.80 6.34
N GLN A 18 8.32 -2.85 7.09
CA GLN A 18 7.97 -2.68 8.49
C GLN A 18 6.46 -2.46 8.65
N TRP A 19 5.90 -1.55 7.86
CA TRP A 19 4.47 -1.25 7.91
C TRP A 19 3.62 -2.41 7.40
N ARG A 20 4.06 -3.09 6.34
CA ARG A 20 3.34 -4.25 5.81
C ARG A 20 3.20 -5.34 6.87
N MET A 21 4.29 -5.63 7.59
CA MET A 21 4.24 -6.65 8.63
C MET A 21 3.36 -6.23 9.81
N GLU A 22 3.37 -4.95 10.16
CA GLU A 22 2.46 -4.43 11.19
C GLU A 22 1.00 -4.63 10.78
N VAL A 23 0.66 -4.27 9.54
CA VAL A 23 -0.70 -4.42 9.02
C VAL A 23 -1.12 -5.90 9.00
N LEU A 24 -0.23 -6.77 8.54
CA LEU A 24 -0.55 -8.20 8.47
C LEU A 24 -0.84 -8.78 9.85
N HIS A 25 -0.05 -8.39 10.86
CA HIS A 25 -0.30 -8.86 12.23
C HIS A 25 -1.62 -8.33 12.78
N GLU A 26 -1.96 -7.08 12.50
CA GLU A 26 -3.18 -6.47 13.01
C GLU A 26 -4.44 -7.00 12.30
N VAL A 27 -4.39 -7.08 10.97
CA VAL A 27 -5.57 -7.42 10.17
C VAL A 27 -5.84 -8.92 10.18
N PHE A 28 -4.80 -9.73 10.09
CA PHE A 28 -4.94 -11.20 10.01
C PHE A 28 -4.76 -11.89 11.35
N SER A 29 -4.53 -11.12 12.42
CA SER A 29 -4.40 -11.65 13.78
C SER A 29 -3.37 -12.77 13.88
N ILE A 30 -2.23 -12.61 13.22
CA ILE A 30 -1.16 -13.61 13.25
C ILE A 30 -0.54 -13.65 14.64
N PRO A 31 -0.47 -14.83 15.30
CA PRO A 31 0.18 -14.92 16.60
C PRO A 31 1.65 -14.51 16.51
N SER A 32 2.12 -13.79 17.52
CA SER A 32 3.49 -13.26 17.52
C SER A 32 4.56 -14.37 17.57
N GLU A 33 4.21 -15.54 18.11
CA GLU A 33 5.12 -16.68 18.18
C GLU A 33 5.22 -17.45 16.85
N ARG A 34 4.34 -17.14 15.89
CA ARG A 34 4.37 -17.82 14.58
C ARG A 34 5.46 -17.22 13.71
N SER A 35 6.25 -18.09 13.07
CA SER A 35 7.24 -17.62 12.11
C SER A 35 6.57 -17.00 10.88
N VAL A 36 7.03 -15.82 10.49
CA VAL A 36 6.52 -15.12 9.31
C VAL A 36 7.63 -14.89 8.27
N THR A 37 8.72 -15.64 8.39
CA THR A 37 9.89 -15.45 7.52
C THR A 37 9.54 -15.58 6.04
N GLU A 38 8.78 -16.62 5.69
CA GLU A 38 8.38 -16.83 4.30
C GLU A 38 7.43 -15.73 3.82
N LEU A 39 6.46 -15.36 4.64
CA LEU A 39 5.52 -14.28 4.31
C LEU A 39 6.26 -12.96 4.10
N GLU A 40 7.20 -12.65 4.98
CA GLU A 40 8.02 -11.44 4.86
C GLU A 40 8.84 -11.46 3.57
N SER A 41 9.48 -12.58 3.27
CA SER A 41 10.29 -12.73 2.07
C SER A 41 9.46 -12.54 0.80
N GLU A 42 8.25 -13.10 0.75
CA GLU A 42 7.38 -12.97 -0.40
C GLU A 42 6.86 -11.54 -0.57
N ASN A 43 6.55 -10.84 0.53
CA ASN A 43 6.13 -9.43 0.45
C ASN A 43 7.28 -8.54 -0.01
N ARG A 44 8.51 -8.81 0.44
CA ARG A 44 9.69 -8.06 0.00
C ARG A 44 9.93 -8.26 -1.49
N ARG A 45 9.83 -9.49 -1.96
CA ARG A 45 9.95 -9.81 -3.39
C ARG A 45 8.88 -9.09 -4.20
N TYR A 46 7.66 -9.05 -3.70
CA TYR A 46 6.55 -8.35 -4.35
C TYR A 46 6.87 -6.87 -4.55
N TYR A 47 7.30 -6.19 -3.50
CA TYR A 47 7.66 -4.78 -3.61
C TYR A 47 8.83 -4.55 -4.58
N GLN A 48 9.86 -5.39 -4.49
CA GLN A 48 11.03 -5.26 -5.35
C GLN A 48 10.69 -5.43 -6.83
N THR A 49 9.70 -6.24 -7.12
CA THR A 49 9.26 -6.50 -8.49
C THR A 49 8.27 -5.45 -8.96
N GLU A 50 7.25 -5.16 -8.15
CA GLU A 50 6.11 -4.39 -8.63
C GLU A 50 6.27 -2.88 -8.51
N LEU A 51 6.99 -2.37 -7.52
CA LEU A 51 7.17 -0.92 -7.41
C LEU A 51 7.92 -0.33 -8.59
N PRO A 52 9.08 -0.88 -9.01
CA PRO A 52 9.79 -0.32 -10.15
C PRO A 52 9.04 -0.38 -11.47
N GLN A 53 8.21 -1.40 -11.67
CA GLN A 53 7.51 -1.55 -12.95
C GLN A 53 6.07 -1.02 -12.92
N GLY A 54 5.67 -0.36 -11.84
CA GLY A 54 4.35 0.27 -11.77
C GLY A 54 3.18 -0.67 -11.53
N GLY A 55 3.45 -1.88 -11.05
CA GLY A 55 2.39 -2.83 -10.69
C GLY A 55 1.82 -2.58 -9.31
N HIS A 56 2.44 -1.69 -8.55
CA HIS A 56 1.98 -1.31 -7.22
C HIS A 56 2.34 0.15 -6.96
N ILE A 57 1.41 0.89 -6.38
CA ILE A 57 1.65 2.25 -5.91
C ILE A 57 1.40 2.23 -4.40
N ALA A 58 2.36 2.74 -3.63
CA ALA A 58 2.26 2.79 -2.18
C ALA A 58 2.42 4.21 -1.69
N CYS A 59 1.82 4.52 -0.55
CA CYS A 59 1.96 5.83 0.06
C CYS A 59 1.94 5.73 1.58
N PHE A 60 2.43 6.80 2.21
CA PHE A 60 2.41 6.96 3.66
C PHE A 60 1.75 8.28 4.02
N ALA A 61 1.08 8.28 5.16
CA ALA A 61 0.55 9.50 5.78
C ALA A 61 1.49 9.92 6.90
N TYR A 62 1.83 11.20 6.91
CA TYR A 62 2.76 11.77 7.88
C TYR A 62 2.08 12.84 8.72
N VAL A 63 2.38 12.85 10.01
CA VAL A 63 2.15 14.01 10.88
C VAL A 63 3.54 14.48 11.31
N GLY A 64 3.98 15.64 10.78
CA GLY A 64 5.37 16.01 10.89
C GLY A 64 6.25 15.00 10.19
N GLU A 65 7.19 14.40 10.90
CA GLU A 65 8.07 13.38 10.36
C GLU A 65 7.64 11.97 10.76
N GLU A 66 6.56 11.85 11.52
CA GLU A 66 6.07 10.55 11.97
C GLU A 66 5.11 9.97 10.95
N ILE A 67 5.32 8.70 10.58
CA ILE A 67 4.38 7.97 9.73
C ILE A 67 3.25 7.45 10.61
N VAL A 68 2.01 7.78 10.23
CA VAL A 68 0.83 7.42 11.02
C VAL A 68 -0.15 6.54 10.25
N GLY A 69 0.08 6.33 8.97
CA GLY A 69 -0.77 5.49 8.15
C GLY A 69 -0.10 5.12 6.84
N CYS A 70 -0.67 4.14 6.17
CA CYS A 70 -0.16 3.66 4.88
C CYS A 70 -1.30 3.19 3.99
N GLY A 71 -0.99 3.00 2.73
CA GLY A 71 -1.93 2.44 1.77
C GLY A 71 -1.23 2.01 0.51
N GLY A 72 -1.91 1.17 -0.26
CA GLY A 72 -1.38 0.69 -1.51
C GLY A 72 -2.48 0.33 -2.49
N ILE A 73 -2.11 0.28 -3.76
CA ILE A 73 -2.99 -0.16 -4.82
C ILE A 73 -2.22 -1.10 -5.74
N CYS A 74 -2.77 -2.28 -5.96
CA CYS A 74 -2.23 -3.26 -6.91
C CYS A 74 -2.85 -3.01 -8.26
N LEU A 75 -2.03 -2.91 -9.29
CA LEU A 75 -2.47 -2.70 -10.67
C LEU A 75 -2.17 -3.95 -11.46
N TYR A 76 -3.19 -4.54 -12.07
CA TYR A 76 -3.04 -5.79 -12.79
C TYR A 76 -4.04 -5.85 -13.95
N HIS A 77 -3.94 -6.91 -14.74
CA HIS A 77 -4.84 -7.13 -15.86
C HIS A 77 -5.61 -8.43 -15.66
N GLU A 78 -6.88 -8.41 -16.02
CA GLU A 78 -7.69 -9.62 -16.11
C GLU A 78 -8.15 -9.81 -17.56
N MET A 79 -8.80 -10.94 -17.82
CA MET A 79 -9.33 -11.18 -19.16
C MET A 79 -10.32 -10.07 -19.54
N PRO A 80 -10.14 -9.39 -20.68
CA PRO A 80 -11.07 -8.33 -21.10
C PRO A 80 -12.50 -8.82 -21.24
N SER A 81 -13.43 -7.95 -20.90
CA SER A 81 -14.86 -8.22 -20.96
C SER A 81 -15.58 -6.98 -21.46
N PRO A 82 -16.89 -7.07 -21.78
CA PRO A 82 -17.63 -5.89 -22.22
C PRO A 82 -17.61 -4.74 -21.21
N ASP A 83 -17.51 -5.06 -19.92
CA ASP A 83 -17.48 -4.05 -18.86
C ASP A 83 -16.08 -3.50 -18.61
N ASN A 84 -15.05 -4.17 -19.12
CA ASN A 84 -13.65 -3.78 -18.89
C ASN A 84 -12.83 -4.20 -20.12
N LEU A 85 -12.88 -3.38 -21.16
CA LEU A 85 -12.35 -3.73 -22.48
C LEU A 85 -10.84 -3.93 -22.51
N ASN A 86 -10.09 -3.19 -21.68
CA ASN A 86 -8.62 -3.33 -21.65
C ASN A 86 -8.13 -4.27 -20.54
N GLY A 87 -9.05 -4.78 -19.71
CA GLY A 87 -8.70 -5.69 -18.64
C GLY A 87 -7.95 -5.07 -17.47
N LYS A 88 -7.74 -3.76 -17.45
CA LYS A 88 -7.03 -3.10 -16.37
C LYS A 88 -7.84 -3.11 -15.08
N CYS A 89 -7.20 -3.53 -13.99
CA CYS A 89 -7.82 -3.62 -12.67
C CYS A 89 -6.95 -2.95 -11.62
N ALA A 90 -7.61 -2.41 -10.61
CA ALA A 90 -6.94 -1.81 -9.47
C ALA A 90 -7.56 -2.38 -8.19
N TYR A 91 -6.74 -2.79 -7.25
CA TYR A 91 -7.20 -3.35 -5.98
C TYR A 91 -6.52 -2.60 -4.84
N LEU A 92 -7.33 -1.95 -4.01
CA LEU A 92 -6.82 -1.24 -2.83
C LEU A 92 -6.43 -2.26 -1.77
N MET A 93 -5.24 -2.11 -1.23
CA MET A 93 -4.70 -3.01 -0.22
C MET A 93 -3.92 -2.24 0.81
N ASN A 94 -3.73 -2.87 1.97
CA ASN A 94 -2.79 -2.39 2.98
C ASN A 94 -3.13 -0.99 3.49
N ILE A 95 -4.42 -0.63 3.46
CA ILE A 95 -4.86 0.67 4.00
C ILE A 95 -4.99 0.54 5.51
N TYR A 96 -4.19 1.33 6.22
CA TYR A 96 -4.13 1.21 7.66
C TYR A 96 -3.72 2.54 8.28
N THR A 97 -4.41 2.92 9.35
CA THR A 97 -4.08 4.10 10.15
C THR A 97 -3.89 3.63 11.59
N ARG A 98 -2.82 4.07 12.22
CA ARG A 98 -2.59 3.73 13.63
C ARG A 98 -3.77 4.20 14.47
N PRO A 99 -4.20 3.40 15.48
CA PRO A 99 -5.44 3.66 16.22
C PRO A 99 -5.56 5.08 16.78
N GLN A 100 -4.47 5.64 17.29
CA GLN A 100 -4.49 6.96 17.91
C GLN A 100 -4.68 8.10 16.90
N PHE A 101 -4.56 7.82 15.60
CA PHE A 101 -4.74 8.81 14.55
C PHE A 101 -6.01 8.61 13.72
N ARG A 102 -6.83 7.66 14.10
CA ARG A 102 -8.11 7.40 13.42
C ARG A 102 -9.10 8.51 13.70
N GLY A 103 -10.06 8.67 12.77
CA GLY A 103 -11.09 9.70 12.91
C GLY A 103 -10.68 11.06 12.38
N HIS A 104 -9.56 11.17 11.67
CA HIS A 104 -9.07 12.42 11.08
C HIS A 104 -9.08 12.41 9.54
N GLY A 105 -9.73 11.41 8.94
CA GLY A 105 -9.85 11.36 7.48
C GLY A 105 -8.60 10.89 6.75
N ILE A 106 -7.64 10.28 7.46
CA ILE A 106 -6.37 9.85 6.86
C ILE A 106 -6.60 8.80 5.79
N GLY A 107 -7.42 7.78 6.08
CA GLY A 107 -7.73 6.74 5.11
C GLY A 107 -8.33 7.28 3.83
N THR A 108 -9.24 8.25 3.94
CA THR A 108 -9.85 8.90 2.79
C THR A 108 -8.81 9.64 1.95
N ARG A 109 -7.89 10.35 2.61
CA ARG A 109 -6.84 11.08 1.88
C ARG A 109 -5.87 10.14 1.19
N ILE A 110 -5.54 9.01 1.82
CA ILE A 110 -4.72 7.96 1.19
C ILE A 110 -5.42 7.42 -0.05
N PHE A 111 -6.69 7.08 0.08
CA PHE A 111 -7.50 6.60 -1.03
C PHE A 111 -7.48 7.59 -2.20
N CYS A 112 -7.69 8.89 -1.92
CA CYS A 112 -7.71 9.92 -2.95
C CYS A 112 -6.37 10.01 -3.68
N LEU A 113 -5.25 9.94 -2.96
CA LEU A 113 -3.93 9.99 -3.58
C LEU A 113 -3.72 8.79 -4.50
N LEU A 114 -4.06 7.59 -4.04
CA LEU A 114 -3.84 6.36 -4.80
C LEU A 114 -4.66 6.35 -6.09
N TYR A 115 -5.90 6.85 -6.04
CA TYR A 115 -6.77 6.88 -7.22
C TYR A 115 -6.37 7.95 -8.23
N THR A 116 -5.70 9.01 -7.80
CA THR A 116 -5.35 10.12 -8.67
C THR A 116 -3.89 10.08 -9.10
N SER A 117 -3.07 9.20 -8.51
CA SER A 117 -1.67 9.11 -8.85
C SER A 117 -1.48 8.54 -10.25
N PRO A 118 -0.59 9.13 -11.07
CA PRO A 118 -0.26 8.53 -12.36
C PRO A 118 0.44 7.20 -12.15
N SER A 119 0.15 6.24 -13.02
CA SER A 119 0.80 4.94 -13.02
C SER A 119 1.50 4.72 -14.35
N PRO A 120 2.72 4.13 -14.36
CA PRO A 120 3.38 3.78 -15.62
C PRO A 120 2.53 2.88 -16.52
N ARG A 121 1.60 2.13 -15.95
CA ARG A 121 0.71 1.26 -16.74
C ARG A 121 -0.40 2.02 -17.44
N ASP A 122 -0.67 3.26 -17.06
CA ASP A 122 -1.76 4.06 -17.61
C ASP A 122 -1.31 5.00 -18.72
N THR A 123 -0.02 5.08 -18.95
CA THR A 123 0.55 5.96 -19.99
C THR A 123 0.72 5.26 -21.33
#